data_43764fcf3187f92a8e38015d9282cec7
#
_entry.id   43764fcf3187f92a8e38015d9282cec7
#
_cell.length_a   1.000
_cell.length_b   1.000
_cell.length_c   1.000
_cell.angle_alpha   90.00
_cell.angle_beta   90.00
_cell.angle_gamma   90.00
#
_symmetry.space_group_name_H-M   'P 1'
#
loop_
_entity.id
_entity.type
_entity.pdbx_description
1 polymer ?
#
loop_
_entity_poly.entity_id
_entity_poly.type
_entity_poly.pdbx_seq_one_letter_code
_entity_poly.pdbx_strand_id
1 'polypeptide(L)'
;SSSASKGESVSDTIRVISCYADICAMRHPKEGAPIVASQYSTIPIINAGDGGHQHPTQTLTDLLTIRNLKGRLNNMTIGLCGDLKFGRTVHSLINALVRYEGIRFVLISPEELRLPEYIRQDVLDRQQIPYEEVVRLEDALPKLDILYMTRVQKERFFNEEDYVRMKDFYVLDQEKLALAPEDMYVLHPLPRVNEIAVEVDDDPRAAYFRQVQYGVYVRIDRKSTRLNSS
;
A
#
# COMPACT_ATOMS: atom_id res chain seq x y z
N SER A 1 11.13 -9.80 25.31
CA SER A 1 12.16 -10.02 24.29
C SER A 1 11.82 -11.29 23.51
N SER A 2 11.68 -11.20 22.20
CA SER A 2 11.43 -12.37 21.38
C SER A 2 12.71 -13.20 21.18
N SER A 3 12.59 -14.50 20.87
CA SER A 3 13.73 -15.37 20.57
C SER A 3 14.58 -14.83 19.39
N ALA A 4 13.98 -14.11 18.46
CA ALA A 4 14.70 -13.39 17.40
C ALA A 4 15.73 -12.38 17.93
N SER A 5 15.48 -11.74 19.10
CA SER A 5 16.46 -10.85 19.75
C SER A 5 17.66 -11.59 20.32
N LYS A 6 17.59 -12.91 20.44
CA LYS A 6 18.69 -13.79 20.87
C LYS A 6 19.48 -14.38 19.69
N GLY A 7 19.15 -13.99 18.45
CA GLY A 7 19.82 -14.47 17.24
C GLY A 7 19.20 -15.71 16.59
N GLU A 8 17.99 -16.11 16.99
CA GLU A 8 17.29 -17.24 16.35
C GLU A 8 17.00 -16.93 14.87
N SER A 9 17.22 -17.91 14.01
CA SER A 9 16.95 -17.79 12.59
C SER A 9 15.45 -17.83 12.26
N VAL A 10 15.04 -17.23 11.14
CA VAL A 10 13.65 -17.32 10.63
C VAL A 10 13.24 -18.77 10.41
N SER A 11 14.15 -19.60 9.90
CA SER A 11 13.91 -21.02 9.66
C SER A 11 13.64 -21.83 10.94
N ASP A 12 14.37 -21.53 12.02
CA ASP A 12 14.18 -22.22 13.29
C ASP A 12 12.89 -21.74 13.96
N THR A 13 12.68 -20.40 14.01
CA THR A 13 11.45 -19.82 14.54
C THR A 13 10.21 -20.43 13.91
N ILE A 14 10.17 -20.56 12.57
CA ILE A 14 8.98 -21.05 11.89
C ILE A 14 8.76 -22.55 12.08
N ARG A 15 9.83 -23.35 12.18
CA ARG A 15 9.72 -24.78 12.51
C ARG A 15 9.10 -24.99 13.89
N VAL A 16 9.52 -24.19 14.87
CA VAL A 16 8.95 -24.21 16.22
C VAL A 16 7.47 -23.81 16.19
N ILE A 17 7.13 -22.69 15.51
CA ILE A 17 5.74 -22.23 15.40
C ILE A 17 4.86 -23.29 14.72
N SER A 18 5.38 -23.98 13.71
CA SER A 18 4.66 -25.05 13.01
C SER A 18 4.24 -26.22 13.91
N CYS A 19 4.88 -26.37 15.07
CA CYS A 19 4.48 -27.39 16.05
C CYS A 19 3.27 -26.98 16.91
N TYR A 20 2.89 -25.70 16.92
CA TYR A 20 1.87 -25.15 17.81
C TYR A 20 0.67 -24.54 17.10
N ALA A 21 0.76 -24.29 15.79
CA ALA A 21 -0.25 -23.56 15.04
C ALA A 21 -0.59 -24.25 13.72
N ASP A 22 -1.78 -23.98 13.22
CA ASP A 22 -2.27 -24.47 11.91
C ASP A 22 -2.02 -23.46 10.78
N ILE A 23 -1.75 -22.19 11.12
CA ILE A 23 -1.48 -21.10 10.19
C ILE A 23 -0.66 -20.00 10.89
N CYS A 24 0.27 -19.38 10.18
CA CYS A 24 1.07 -18.28 10.71
C CYS A 24 0.92 -17.01 9.85
N ALA A 25 0.50 -15.90 10.47
CA ALA A 25 0.60 -14.56 9.89
C ALA A 25 1.90 -13.92 10.35
N MET A 26 2.82 -13.67 9.42
CA MET A 26 4.17 -13.18 9.70
C MET A 26 4.34 -11.74 9.20
N ARG A 27 4.73 -10.85 10.12
CA ARG A 27 5.29 -9.53 9.77
C ARG A 27 6.75 -9.48 10.19
N HIS A 28 7.63 -9.08 9.28
CA HIS A 28 9.07 -9.10 9.53
C HIS A 28 9.77 -7.85 8.97
N PRO A 29 10.81 -7.29 9.63
CA PRO A 29 11.52 -6.12 9.13
C PRO A 29 12.41 -6.42 7.92
N LYS A 30 12.87 -7.68 7.75
CA LYS A 30 13.70 -8.09 6.60
C LYS A 30 12.82 -8.52 5.43
N GLU A 31 13.16 -8.02 4.26
CA GLU A 31 12.52 -8.39 2.99
C GLU A 31 12.73 -9.88 2.67
N GLY A 32 11.72 -10.53 2.12
CA GLY A 32 11.77 -11.94 1.77
C GLY A 32 11.66 -12.92 2.95
N ALA A 33 11.66 -12.45 4.22
CA ALA A 33 11.56 -13.33 5.37
C ALA A 33 10.35 -14.29 5.35
N PRO A 34 9.13 -13.88 4.94
CA PRO A 34 8.00 -14.79 4.78
C PRO A 34 8.22 -15.85 3.69
N ILE A 35 8.98 -15.54 2.64
CA ILE A 35 9.34 -16.51 1.58
C ILE A 35 10.28 -17.56 2.17
N VAL A 36 11.31 -17.14 2.90
CA VAL A 36 12.20 -18.06 3.61
C VAL A 36 11.42 -18.91 4.59
N ALA A 37 10.55 -18.29 5.41
CA ALA A 37 9.70 -19.02 6.35
C ALA A 37 8.86 -20.10 5.65
N SER A 38 8.25 -19.80 4.50
CA SER A 38 7.41 -20.76 3.77
C SER A 38 8.17 -22.00 3.25
N GLN A 39 9.50 -21.90 3.06
CA GLN A 39 10.32 -23.03 2.65
C GLN A 39 10.59 -24.04 3.79
N TYR A 40 10.52 -23.59 5.03
CA TYR A 40 10.81 -24.40 6.23
C TYR A 40 9.58 -24.70 7.08
N SER A 41 8.43 -24.12 6.71
CA SER A 41 7.15 -24.29 7.42
C SER A 41 6.40 -25.52 6.93
N THR A 42 5.75 -26.23 7.86
CA THR A 42 4.75 -27.27 7.55
C THR A 42 3.31 -26.73 7.55
N ILE A 43 3.14 -25.45 7.90
CA ILE A 43 1.85 -24.75 7.93
C ILE A 43 1.83 -23.59 6.95
N PRO A 44 0.65 -23.12 6.50
CA PRO A 44 0.52 -21.96 5.64
C PRO A 44 1.08 -20.68 6.29
N ILE A 45 1.87 -19.91 5.48
CA ILE A 45 2.40 -18.60 5.89
C ILE A 45 1.66 -17.49 5.16
N ILE A 46 1.13 -16.52 5.91
CA ILE A 46 0.56 -15.28 5.39
C ILE A 46 1.57 -14.17 5.59
N ASN A 47 2.05 -13.56 4.47
CA ASN A 47 2.86 -12.35 4.55
C ASN A 47 1.98 -11.16 4.98
N ALA A 48 2.20 -10.65 6.20
CA ALA A 48 1.54 -9.48 6.77
C ALA A 48 2.39 -8.20 6.64
N GLY A 49 3.43 -8.24 5.79
CA GLY A 49 4.35 -7.15 5.50
C GLY A 49 5.80 -7.50 5.81
N ASP A 50 6.68 -7.39 4.82
CA ASP A 50 8.10 -7.68 4.92
C ASP A 50 8.95 -6.46 4.52
N GLY A 51 9.50 -5.80 5.52
CA GLY A 51 10.38 -4.63 5.32
C GLY A 51 9.73 -3.52 4.48
N GLY A 52 10.49 -3.04 3.48
CA GLY A 52 10.03 -2.12 2.44
C GLY A 52 9.45 -2.79 1.19
N HIS A 53 9.49 -4.13 1.13
CA HIS A 53 9.24 -4.90 -0.09
C HIS A 53 7.74 -5.05 -0.40
N GLN A 54 6.95 -5.77 0.42
CA GLN A 54 5.55 -6.06 0.10
C GLN A 54 4.61 -5.99 1.30
N HIS A 55 3.34 -5.72 0.99
CA HIS A 55 2.24 -5.83 1.94
C HIS A 55 1.00 -6.46 1.26
N PRO A 56 1.02 -7.75 0.93
CA PRO A 56 -0.02 -8.39 0.10
C PRO A 56 -1.43 -8.26 0.67
N THR A 57 -1.59 -8.34 2.00
CA THR A 57 -2.90 -8.22 2.63
C THR A 57 -3.47 -6.79 2.51
N GLN A 58 -2.62 -5.76 2.49
CA GLN A 58 -3.06 -4.39 2.22
C GLN A 58 -3.48 -4.24 0.75
N THR A 59 -2.70 -4.76 -0.18
CA THR A 59 -3.03 -4.74 -1.61
C THR A 59 -4.41 -5.36 -1.89
N LEU A 60 -4.71 -6.52 -1.29
CA LEU A 60 -6.02 -7.15 -1.44
C LEU A 60 -7.15 -6.30 -0.83
N THR A 61 -6.88 -5.63 0.30
CA THR A 61 -7.80 -4.66 0.90
C THR A 61 -8.09 -3.50 -0.06
N ASP A 62 -7.04 -2.96 -0.67
CA ASP A 62 -7.14 -1.83 -1.60
C ASP A 62 -7.94 -2.23 -2.85
N LEU A 63 -7.64 -3.39 -3.45
CA LEU A 63 -8.36 -3.91 -4.61
C LEU A 63 -9.84 -4.16 -4.31
N LEU A 64 -10.16 -4.79 -3.16
CA LEU A 64 -11.55 -5.00 -2.75
C LEU A 64 -12.27 -3.67 -2.54
N THR A 65 -11.61 -2.70 -1.93
CA THR A 65 -12.16 -1.35 -1.73
C THR A 65 -12.48 -0.68 -3.06
N ILE A 66 -11.51 -0.62 -3.98
CA ILE A 66 -11.69 -0.04 -5.31
C ILE A 66 -12.82 -0.74 -6.06
N ARG A 67 -12.83 -2.08 -6.05
CA ARG A 67 -13.89 -2.88 -6.69
C ARG A 67 -15.28 -2.58 -6.16
N ASN A 68 -15.43 -2.41 -4.85
CA ASN A 68 -16.73 -2.11 -4.24
C ASN A 68 -17.18 -0.66 -4.49
N LEU A 69 -16.24 0.30 -4.50
CA LEU A 69 -16.55 1.71 -4.70
C LEU A 69 -16.81 2.07 -6.16
N LYS A 70 -15.99 1.56 -7.08
CA LYS A 70 -16.07 1.89 -8.52
C LYS A 70 -16.80 0.82 -9.35
N GLY A 71 -17.12 -0.34 -8.78
CA GLY A 71 -17.74 -1.46 -9.50
C GLY A 71 -16.80 -2.18 -10.49
N ARG A 72 -15.57 -1.71 -10.66
CA ARG A 72 -14.58 -2.21 -11.63
C ARG A 72 -13.17 -2.11 -11.09
N LEU A 73 -12.21 -2.79 -11.75
CA LEU A 73 -10.76 -2.67 -11.54
C LEU A 73 -10.01 -2.33 -12.83
N ASN A 74 -10.72 -2.07 -13.90
CA ASN A 74 -10.17 -1.70 -15.22
C ASN A 74 -10.59 -0.28 -15.62
N ASN A 75 -9.91 0.29 -16.62
CA ASN A 75 -10.21 1.61 -17.20
C ASN A 75 -10.33 2.71 -16.14
N MET A 76 -9.24 2.91 -15.36
CA MET A 76 -9.18 3.89 -14.27
C MET A 76 -7.87 4.64 -14.25
N THR A 77 -7.94 5.89 -13.81
CA THR A 77 -6.78 6.72 -13.48
C THR A 77 -6.57 6.75 -11.97
N ILE A 78 -5.42 6.23 -11.53
CA ILE A 78 -5.05 6.08 -10.12
C ILE A 78 -3.96 7.09 -9.77
N GLY A 79 -4.25 8.05 -8.92
CA GLY A 79 -3.28 8.95 -8.31
C GLY A 79 -2.62 8.29 -7.10
N LEU A 80 -1.30 8.25 -7.09
CA LEU A 80 -0.50 7.79 -5.96
C LEU A 80 0.27 8.98 -5.41
N CYS A 81 -0.01 9.38 -4.17
CA CYS A 81 0.49 10.64 -3.61
C CYS A 81 1.27 10.44 -2.32
N GLY A 82 2.43 11.09 -2.22
CA GLY A 82 3.26 11.17 -1.03
C GLY A 82 4.61 10.46 -1.18
N ASP A 83 4.91 9.51 -0.29
CA ASP A 83 6.16 8.74 -0.33
C ASP A 83 6.03 7.56 -1.30
N LEU A 84 6.40 7.78 -2.56
CA LEU A 84 6.41 6.73 -3.58
C LEU A 84 7.72 5.94 -3.57
N LYS A 85 8.78 6.48 -2.97
CA LYS A 85 10.11 5.86 -2.93
C LYS A 85 10.17 4.66 -1.98
N PHE A 86 9.64 4.81 -0.78
CA PHE A 86 9.69 3.80 0.28
C PHE A 86 8.33 3.17 0.57
N GLY A 87 7.29 3.62 -0.13
CA GLY A 87 5.91 3.22 0.06
C GLY A 87 5.61 1.79 -0.43
N ARG A 88 5.92 0.75 0.36
CA ARG A 88 5.65 -0.66 0.00
C ARG A 88 4.18 -0.92 -0.39
N THR A 89 3.24 -0.18 0.17
CA THR A 89 1.82 -0.29 -0.19
C THR A 89 1.57 0.21 -1.61
N VAL A 90 2.25 1.31 -2.00
CA VAL A 90 2.24 1.84 -3.37
C VAL A 90 2.84 0.83 -4.34
N HIS A 91 4.03 0.32 -4.05
CA HIS A 91 4.71 -0.66 -4.91
C HIS A 91 3.86 -1.91 -5.13
N SER A 92 3.29 -2.45 -4.05
CA SER A 92 2.43 -3.62 -4.11
C SER A 92 1.12 -3.36 -4.88
N LEU A 93 0.53 -2.17 -4.72
CA LEU A 93 -0.68 -1.77 -5.42
C LEU A 93 -0.43 -1.59 -6.92
N ILE A 94 0.69 -0.95 -7.32
CA ILE A 94 1.10 -0.85 -8.72
C ILE A 94 1.21 -2.26 -9.32
N ASN A 95 1.99 -3.15 -8.70
CA ASN A 95 2.20 -4.53 -9.19
C ASN A 95 0.89 -5.34 -9.33
N ALA A 96 -0.12 -5.02 -8.55
CA ALA A 96 -1.43 -5.66 -8.65
C ALA A 96 -2.28 -5.04 -9.76
N LEU A 97 -2.33 -3.71 -9.86
CA LEU A 97 -3.20 -2.98 -10.78
C LEU A 97 -2.75 -3.07 -12.24
N VAL A 98 -1.45 -3.20 -12.52
CA VAL A 98 -0.94 -3.38 -13.91
C VAL A 98 -1.45 -4.65 -14.59
N ARG A 99 -2.09 -5.56 -13.85
CA ARG A 99 -2.73 -6.78 -14.37
C ARG A 99 -4.12 -6.53 -14.98
N TYR A 100 -4.68 -5.33 -14.77
CA TYR A 100 -5.99 -4.95 -15.27
C TYR A 100 -5.86 -4.01 -16.46
N GLU A 101 -6.75 -4.17 -17.41
CA GLU A 101 -6.75 -3.39 -18.64
C GLU A 101 -7.12 -1.92 -18.40
N GLY A 102 -6.50 -1.00 -19.16
CA GLY A 102 -6.85 0.43 -19.17
C GLY A 102 -6.51 1.18 -17.88
N ILE A 103 -5.58 0.67 -17.07
CA ILE A 103 -5.05 1.39 -15.91
C ILE A 103 -4.05 2.46 -16.36
N ARG A 104 -4.16 3.64 -15.76
CA ARG A 104 -3.21 4.75 -15.87
C ARG A 104 -2.84 5.22 -14.47
N PHE A 105 -1.56 5.58 -14.29
CA PHE A 105 -1.10 6.15 -13.02
C PHE A 105 -0.78 7.64 -13.15
N VAL A 106 -1.05 8.38 -12.07
CA VAL A 106 -0.51 9.72 -11.83
C VAL A 106 0.33 9.64 -10.56
N LEU A 107 1.64 9.80 -10.72
CA LEU A 107 2.63 9.68 -9.65
C LEU A 107 2.89 11.08 -9.08
N ILE A 108 2.38 11.32 -7.87
CA ILE A 108 2.37 12.64 -7.25
C ILE A 108 3.37 12.63 -6.09
N SER A 109 4.55 13.17 -6.31
CA SER A 109 5.62 13.20 -5.30
C SER A 109 6.62 14.32 -5.54
N PRO A 110 7.32 14.81 -4.51
CA PRO A 110 8.51 15.60 -4.69
C PRO A 110 9.62 14.74 -5.30
N GLU A 111 10.64 15.37 -5.86
CA GLU A 111 11.71 14.68 -6.58
C GLU A 111 12.41 13.62 -5.73
N GLU A 112 12.64 13.92 -4.45
CA GLU A 112 13.33 13.07 -3.49
C GLU A 112 12.55 11.79 -3.13
N LEU A 113 11.23 11.80 -3.30
CA LEU A 113 10.31 10.70 -2.96
C LEU A 113 9.66 10.06 -4.20
N ARG A 114 10.24 10.27 -5.39
CA ARG A 114 9.76 9.66 -6.64
C ARG A 114 9.78 8.13 -6.58
N LEU A 115 8.88 7.55 -7.37
CA LEU A 115 8.83 6.10 -7.56
C LEU A 115 10.19 5.57 -8.05
N PRO A 116 10.73 4.50 -7.44
CA PRO A 116 12.02 3.93 -7.83
C PRO A 116 12.08 3.54 -9.30
N GLU A 117 13.25 3.74 -9.89
CA GLU A 117 13.48 3.48 -11.31
C GLU A 117 13.18 2.03 -11.70
N TYR A 118 13.53 1.06 -10.84
CA TYR A 118 13.26 -0.35 -11.10
C TYR A 118 11.75 -0.65 -11.23
N ILE A 119 10.88 0.07 -10.50
CA ILE A 119 9.42 -0.12 -10.66
C ILE A 119 8.94 0.57 -11.93
N ARG A 120 9.46 1.75 -12.25
CA ARG A 120 9.11 2.44 -13.50
C ARG A 120 9.50 1.59 -14.71
N GLN A 121 10.74 1.16 -14.80
CA GLN A 121 11.26 0.41 -15.95
C GLN A 121 10.73 -1.02 -16.02
N ASP A 122 10.85 -1.80 -14.92
CA ASP A 122 10.55 -3.24 -14.93
C ASP A 122 9.05 -3.54 -14.83
N VAL A 123 8.25 -2.59 -14.32
CA VAL A 123 6.81 -2.81 -14.16
C VAL A 123 6.00 -1.95 -15.13
N LEU A 124 6.16 -0.61 -15.10
CA LEU A 124 5.33 0.28 -15.89
C LEU A 124 5.75 0.32 -17.36
N ASP A 125 7.00 0.63 -17.66
CA ASP A 125 7.50 0.76 -19.02
C ASP A 125 7.50 -0.58 -19.77
N ARG A 126 7.95 -1.66 -19.10
CA ARG A 126 7.96 -3.01 -19.68
C ARG A 126 6.57 -3.51 -20.07
N GLN A 127 5.54 -3.13 -19.31
CA GLN A 127 4.16 -3.52 -19.59
C GLN A 127 3.38 -2.45 -20.36
N GLN A 128 4.06 -1.36 -20.77
CA GLN A 128 3.48 -0.23 -21.49
C GLN A 128 2.29 0.42 -20.78
N ILE A 129 2.35 0.45 -19.44
CA ILE A 129 1.32 1.09 -18.62
C ILE A 129 1.53 2.60 -18.68
N PRO A 130 0.53 3.39 -19.11
CA PRO A 130 0.67 4.84 -19.18
C PRO A 130 0.73 5.44 -17.77
N TYR A 131 1.70 6.32 -17.56
CA TYR A 131 1.81 7.10 -16.33
C TYR A 131 2.35 8.52 -16.61
N GLU A 132 2.11 9.40 -15.68
CA GLU A 132 2.70 10.73 -15.64
C GLU A 132 3.22 11.02 -14.22
N GLU A 133 4.27 11.84 -14.14
CA GLU A 133 4.83 12.31 -12.87
C GLU A 133 4.48 13.79 -12.70
N VAL A 134 3.90 14.15 -11.57
CA VAL A 134 3.56 15.52 -11.21
C VAL A 134 4.01 15.84 -9.80
N VAL A 135 4.31 17.11 -9.54
CA VAL A 135 4.73 17.54 -8.20
C VAL A 135 3.54 18.06 -7.40
N ARG A 136 2.58 18.71 -8.03
CA ARG A 136 1.45 19.33 -7.36
C ARG A 136 0.23 18.40 -7.35
N LEU A 137 -0.39 18.26 -6.20
CA LEU A 137 -1.61 17.45 -6.05
C LEU A 137 -2.77 18.02 -6.88
N GLU A 138 -2.88 19.34 -6.93
CA GLU A 138 -3.93 20.06 -7.66
C GLU A 138 -3.91 19.78 -9.16
N ASP A 139 -2.74 19.53 -9.74
CA ASP A 139 -2.58 19.22 -11.18
C ASP A 139 -3.10 17.80 -11.52
N ALA A 140 -3.16 16.94 -10.52
CA ALA A 140 -3.62 15.55 -10.64
C ALA A 140 -5.13 15.40 -10.42
N LEU A 141 -5.67 16.03 -9.37
CA LEU A 141 -7.02 15.81 -8.85
C LEU A 141 -8.13 15.77 -9.90
N PRO A 142 -8.19 16.68 -10.92
CA PRO A 142 -9.30 16.72 -11.87
C PRO A 142 -9.47 15.48 -12.75
N LYS A 143 -8.48 14.61 -12.82
CA LYS A 143 -8.44 13.46 -13.74
C LYS A 143 -8.45 12.10 -13.06
N LEU A 144 -8.55 12.06 -11.72
CA LEU A 144 -8.45 10.84 -10.94
C LEU A 144 -9.80 10.15 -10.74
N ASP A 145 -9.79 8.82 -10.85
CA ASP A 145 -10.85 7.94 -10.31
C ASP A 145 -10.60 7.59 -8.84
N ILE A 146 -9.34 7.38 -8.48
CA ILE A 146 -8.87 7.05 -7.13
C ILE A 146 -7.67 7.93 -6.80
N LEU A 147 -7.67 8.51 -5.60
CA LEU A 147 -6.50 9.10 -4.99
C LEU A 147 -6.05 8.22 -3.82
N TYR A 148 -4.87 7.65 -3.92
CA TYR A 148 -4.24 6.87 -2.85
C TYR A 148 -3.18 7.72 -2.16
N MET A 149 -3.50 8.21 -0.97
CA MET A 149 -2.60 9.03 -0.17
C MET A 149 -1.70 8.16 0.70
N THR A 150 -0.45 8.57 0.88
CA THR A 150 0.50 7.94 1.80
C THR A 150 1.18 8.99 2.68
N ARG A 151 1.51 8.61 3.90
CA ARG A 151 2.30 9.48 4.77
C ARG A 151 3.78 9.46 4.41
N VAL A 152 4.47 10.56 4.67
CA VAL A 152 5.93 10.62 4.64
C VAL A 152 6.48 10.00 5.94
N GLN A 153 7.29 8.93 5.83
CA GLN A 153 7.76 8.14 6.97
C GLN A 153 9.06 8.71 7.55
N LYS A 154 9.03 9.26 8.77
CA LYS A 154 10.21 9.83 9.46
C LYS A 154 11.37 8.85 9.53
N GLU A 155 11.09 7.60 9.81
CA GLU A 155 12.05 6.52 9.96
C GLU A 155 12.85 6.17 8.68
N ARG A 156 12.54 6.79 7.56
CA ARG A 156 13.20 6.59 6.27
C ARG A 156 14.19 7.70 5.91
N PHE A 157 14.23 8.78 6.68
CA PHE A 157 15.12 9.90 6.44
C PHE A 157 16.37 9.80 7.31
N PHE A 158 17.55 10.00 6.72
CA PHE A 158 18.80 10.08 7.45
C PHE A 158 18.97 11.40 8.19
N ASN A 159 18.31 12.46 7.71
CA ASN A 159 18.36 13.82 8.23
C ASN A 159 16.95 14.26 8.66
N GLU A 160 16.82 14.77 9.88
CA GLU A 160 15.54 15.27 10.41
C GLU A 160 15.07 16.54 9.66
N GLU A 161 15.99 17.36 9.15
CA GLU A 161 15.64 18.57 8.37
C GLU A 161 14.93 18.21 7.07
N ASP A 162 15.36 17.17 6.38
CA ASP A 162 14.72 16.67 5.15
C ASP A 162 13.32 16.14 5.44
N TYR A 163 13.14 15.42 6.54
CA TYR A 163 11.82 14.97 6.96
C TYR A 163 10.88 16.15 7.27
N VAL A 164 11.35 17.14 8.04
CA VAL A 164 10.54 18.33 8.39
C VAL A 164 10.11 19.08 7.14
N ARG A 165 10.98 19.19 6.13
CA ARG A 165 10.66 19.82 4.84
C ARG A 165 9.59 19.05 4.06
N MET A 166 9.59 17.72 4.13
CA MET A 166 8.76 16.85 3.29
C MET A 166 7.45 16.41 3.96
N LYS A 167 7.38 16.34 5.28
CA LYS A 167 6.24 15.78 6.02
C LYS A 167 4.90 16.48 5.74
N ASP A 168 4.94 17.78 5.46
CA ASP A 168 3.76 18.62 5.23
C ASP A 168 3.62 19.02 3.74
N PHE A 169 4.38 18.36 2.85
CA PHE A 169 4.40 18.72 1.43
C PHE A 169 3.04 18.48 0.76
N TYR A 170 2.36 17.42 1.15
CA TYR A 170 1.02 17.11 0.67
C TYR A 170 0.03 17.07 1.84
N VAL A 171 -0.91 18.01 1.84
CA VAL A 171 -2.08 17.99 2.70
C VAL A 171 -3.31 18.08 1.82
N LEU A 172 -4.14 17.03 1.82
CA LEU A 172 -5.45 17.06 1.18
C LEU A 172 -6.44 17.73 2.14
N ASP A 173 -6.96 18.86 1.75
CA ASP A 173 -7.99 19.63 2.43
C ASP A 173 -9.26 19.72 1.56
N GLN A 174 -10.32 20.35 2.05
CA GLN A 174 -11.58 20.52 1.33
C GLN A 174 -11.43 21.37 0.05
N GLU A 175 -10.56 22.39 0.07
CA GLU A 175 -10.33 23.27 -1.07
C GLU A 175 -9.72 22.49 -2.24
N LYS A 176 -8.70 21.67 -1.96
CA LYS A 176 -8.09 20.80 -2.97
C LYS A 176 -9.06 19.71 -3.42
N LEU A 177 -9.78 19.09 -2.47
CA LEU A 177 -10.74 18.04 -2.79
C LEU A 177 -11.88 18.55 -3.70
N ALA A 178 -12.22 19.83 -3.65
CA ALA A 178 -13.19 20.44 -4.55
C ALA A 178 -12.77 20.44 -6.03
N LEU A 179 -11.46 20.28 -6.32
CA LEU A 179 -10.94 20.16 -7.69
C LEU A 179 -11.16 18.77 -8.31
N ALA A 180 -11.45 17.78 -7.47
CA ALA A 180 -11.60 16.40 -7.90
C ALA A 180 -13.02 16.10 -8.38
N PRO A 181 -13.21 15.10 -9.29
CA PRO A 181 -14.53 14.61 -9.69
C PRO A 181 -15.34 14.14 -8.47
N GLU A 182 -16.66 14.30 -8.56
CA GLU A 182 -17.58 13.87 -7.50
C GLU A 182 -17.54 12.35 -7.24
N ASP A 183 -17.20 11.57 -8.25
CA ASP A 183 -17.11 10.10 -8.18
C ASP A 183 -15.69 9.59 -7.91
N MET A 184 -14.71 10.49 -7.67
CA MET A 184 -13.39 10.10 -7.17
C MET A 184 -13.46 9.62 -5.73
N TYR A 185 -12.63 8.66 -5.35
CA TYR A 185 -12.51 8.24 -3.94
C TYR A 185 -11.08 8.39 -3.43
N VAL A 186 -10.99 8.82 -2.15
CA VAL A 186 -9.73 8.95 -1.42
C VAL A 186 -9.50 7.70 -0.59
N LEU A 187 -8.35 7.05 -0.79
CA LEU A 187 -7.88 5.89 -0.06
C LEU A 187 -6.61 6.22 0.72
N HIS A 188 -6.40 5.53 1.83
CA HIS A 188 -5.20 5.66 2.65
C HIS A 188 -4.95 4.37 3.45
N PRO A 189 -3.73 3.79 3.47
CA PRO A 189 -3.47 2.54 4.19
C PRO A 189 -3.52 2.68 5.72
N LEU A 190 -3.59 3.91 6.23
CA LEU A 190 -3.55 4.27 7.65
C LEU A 190 -2.33 3.68 8.42
N PRO A 191 -1.88 4.26 9.54
CA PRO A 191 -2.40 5.51 10.11
C PRO A 191 -1.98 6.74 9.31
N ARG A 192 -2.84 7.76 9.25
CA ARG A 192 -2.48 9.09 8.77
C ARG A 192 -1.95 9.95 9.93
N VAL A 193 -1.25 11.03 9.59
CA VAL A 193 -0.79 12.06 10.53
C VAL A 193 -1.47 13.38 10.18
N ASN A 194 -1.02 14.05 9.12
CA ASN A 194 -1.52 15.36 8.69
C ASN A 194 -1.74 15.46 7.17
N GLU A 195 -1.41 14.41 6.42
CA GLU A 195 -1.52 14.38 4.95
C GLU A 195 -2.96 14.40 4.44
N ILE A 196 -3.95 14.18 5.30
CA ILE A 196 -5.37 14.41 5.03
C ILE A 196 -5.94 15.20 6.20
N ALA A 197 -6.48 16.37 5.94
CA ALA A 197 -7.13 17.23 6.94
C ALA A 197 -8.38 16.56 7.51
N VAL A 198 -8.66 16.81 8.79
CA VAL A 198 -9.77 16.13 9.51
C VAL A 198 -11.14 16.46 8.88
N GLU A 199 -11.31 17.67 8.36
CA GLU A 199 -12.54 18.10 7.69
C GLU A 199 -12.88 17.28 6.44
N VAL A 200 -11.92 16.59 5.85
CA VAL A 200 -12.15 15.69 4.71
C VAL A 200 -12.91 14.42 5.11
N ASP A 201 -12.89 14.04 6.40
CA ASP A 201 -13.51 12.82 6.90
C ASP A 201 -15.02 12.76 6.65
N ASP A 202 -15.69 13.90 6.62
CA ASP A 202 -17.13 14.01 6.40
C ASP A 202 -17.51 14.04 4.91
N ASP A 203 -16.53 14.12 4.00
CA ASP A 203 -16.79 14.07 2.57
C ASP A 203 -17.12 12.63 2.13
N PRO A 204 -18.19 12.40 1.33
CA PRO A 204 -18.57 11.05 0.87
C PRO A 204 -17.49 10.34 0.05
N ARG A 205 -16.54 11.08 -0.52
CA ARG A 205 -15.37 10.56 -1.25
C ARG A 205 -14.28 10.01 -0.34
N ALA A 206 -14.27 10.37 0.97
CA ALA A 206 -13.34 9.85 1.97
C ALA A 206 -13.65 8.37 2.25
N ALA A 207 -12.90 7.47 1.65
CA ALA A 207 -13.16 6.03 1.70
C ALA A 207 -12.20 5.24 2.58
N TYR A 208 -11.17 5.88 3.17
CA TYR A 208 -10.12 5.20 3.93
C TYR A 208 -10.61 4.49 5.19
N PHE A 209 -11.68 4.93 5.84
CA PHE A 209 -12.27 4.17 6.95
C PHE A 209 -13.11 2.98 6.48
N ARG A 210 -13.82 3.12 5.35
CA ARG A 210 -14.48 1.97 4.68
C ARG A 210 -13.44 0.94 4.21
N GLN A 211 -12.29 1.39 3.73
CA GLN A 211 -11.15 0.54 3.36
C GLN A 211 -10.69 -0.33 4.53
N VAL A 212 -10.65 0.19 5.76
CA VAL A 212 -10.35 -0.62 6.96
C VAL A 212 -11.35 -1.76 7.14
N GLN A 213 -12.65 -1.49 6.95
CA GLN A 213 -13.70 -2.52 7.04
C GLN A 213 -13.51 -3.62 5.98
N TYR A 214 -13.20 -3.25 4.74
CA TYR A 214 -12.88 -4.23 3.70
C TYR A 214 -11.62 -5.04 4.01
N GLY A 215 -10.67 -4.45 4.74
CA GLY A 215 -9.51 -5.15 5.25
C GLY A 215 -9.84 -6.28 6.22
N VAL A 216 -10.91 -6.17 7.00
CA VAL A 216 -11.41 -7.25 7.85
C VAL A 216 -11.90 -8.42 6.98
N TYR A 217 -12.74 -8.13 5.99
CA TYR A 217 -13.30 -9.16 5.10
C TYR A 217 -12.22 -9.93 4.33
N VAL A 218 -11.25 -9.24 3.75
CA VAL A 218 -10.11 -9.86 3.05
C VAL A 218 -9.32 -10.79 3.96
N ARG A 219 -9.09 -10.39 5.21
CA ARG A 219 -8.28 -11.19 6.15
C ARG A 219 -9.04 -12.43 6.64
N ILE A 220 -10.35 -12.33 6.81
CA ILE A 220 -11.22 -13.48 7.14
C ILE A 220 -11.23 -14.46 5.98
N ASP A 221 -11.47 -14.00 4.75
CA ASP A 221 -11.50 -14.85 3.56
C ASP A 221 -10.18 -15.57 3.33
N ARG A 222 -9.04 -14.88 3.41
CA ARG A 222 -7.72 -15.50 3.29
C ARG A 222 -7.46 -16.59 4.30
N LYS A 223 -7.84 -16.39 5.54
CA LYS A 223 -7.70 -17.42 6.59
C LYS A 223 -8.55 -18.64 6.24
N SER A 224 -9.81 -18.44 5.90
CA SER A 224 -10.74 -19.51 5.57
C SER A 224 -10.29 -20.31 4.34
N THR A 225 -9.88 -19.64 3.28
CA THR A 225 -9.39 -20.28 2.04
C THR A 225 -8.15 -21.15 2.30
N ARG A 226 -7.20 -20.68 3.12
CA ARG A 226 -5.99 -21.44 3.44
C ARG A 226 -6.26 -22.66 4.31
N LEU A 227 -7.18 -22.58 5.27
CA LEU A 227 -7.55 -23.71 6.12
C LEU A 227 -8.33 -24.80 5.38
N ASN A 228 -9.07 -24.41 4.32
CA ASN A 228 -9.87 -25.36 3.52
C ASN A 228 -9.06 -26.03 2.38
N SER A 229 -7.84 -25.61 2.13
CA SER A 229 -6.96 -26.13 1.05
C SER A 229 -5.86 -27.08 1.55
N SER A 230 -5.91 -27.49 2.82
CA SER A 230 -4.97 -28.43 3.45
C SER A 230 -5.56 -29.85 3.59
#